data_0932b997c7ceb9cb978e4c703a1095fb
#
_entry.id   0932b997c7ceb9cb978e4c703a1095fb
#
_cell.length_a   1.000
_cell.length_b   1.000
_cell.length_c   1.000
_cell.angle_alpha   90.00
_cell.angle_beta   90.00
_cell.angle_gamma   90.00
#
_symmetry.space_group_name_H-M   'P 1'
#
loop_
_entity.id
_entity.type
_entity.pdbx_description
1 polymer ?
#
loop_
_entity_poly.entity_id
_entity_poly.type
_entity_poly.pdbx_seq_one_letter_code
_entity_poly.pdbx_strand_id
1 'polypeptide(L)'
;MAEVRISEGFEEDLGIVLSDKVLDDILRVIEILPTIPSMGSTDVAAALAYEYGEGVRKIPVAPFDIVTFYEDEADRVTVLGLVHQRAAW
;
A
#
# COMPACT_ATOMS: atom_id res chain seq x y z
N MET A 1 17.44 -5.76 3.67
CA MET A 1 15.97 -5.65 3.59
C MET A 1 15.56 -4.19 3.46
N ALA A 2 14.48 -3.93 2.75
CA ALA A 2 13.98 -2.57 2.59
C ALA A 2 13.43 -2.02 3.91
N GLU A 3 13.58 -0.73 4.09
CA GLU A 3 12.90 -0.02 5.18
C GLU A 3 11.41 0.09 4.84
N VAL A 4 10.54 -0.16 5.81
CA VAL A 4 9.09 0.01 5.65
C VAL A 4 8.64 1.14 6.57
N ARG A 5 7.99 2.14 5.97
CA ARG A 5 7.40 3.26 6.70
C ARG A 5 5.88 3.19 6.59
N ILE A 6 5.21 3.48 7.69
CA ILE A 6 3.76 3.50 7.77
C ILE A 6 3.31 4.94 7.93
N SER A 7 2.51 5.44 7.00
CA SER A 7 1.99 6.79 7.07
C SER A 7 0.84 6.90 8.08
N GLU A 8 0.59 8.11 8.57
CA GLU A 8 -0.57 8.37 9.42
C GLU A 8 -1.87 8.08 8.69
N GLY A 9 -1.93 8.39 7.40
CA GLY A 9 -3.11 8.10 6.58
C GLY A 9 -3.45 6.62 6.57
N PHE A 10 -2.43 5.76 6.47
CA PHE A 10 -2.66 4.32 6.51
C PHE A 10 -3.16 3.88 7.89
N GLU A 11 -2.57 4.41 8.96
CA GLU A 11 -3.01 4.08 10.33
C GLU A 11 -4.47 4.46 10.54
N GLU A 12 -4.89 5.64 10.07
CA GLU A 12 -6.27 6.07 10.13
C GLU A 12 -7.18 5.15 9.31
N ASP A 13 -6.74 4.77 8.12
CA ASP A 13 -7.51 3.92 7.23
C ASP A 13 -7.73 2.52 7.82
N LEU A 14 -6.81 2.01 8.61
CA LEU A 14 -6.99 0.74 9.29
C LEU A 14 -8.24 0.72 10.18
N GLY A 15 -8.64 1.88 10.69
CA GLY A 15 -9.83 2.01 11.52
C GLY A 15 -11.13 1.68 10.80
N ILE A 16 -11.17 1.71 9.48
CA ILE A 16 -12.37 1.36 8.70
C ILE A 16 -12.47 -0.12 8.37
N VAL A 17 -11.42 -0.89 8.66
CA VAL A 17 -11.40 -2.33 8.40
C VAL A 17 -12.14 -3.04 9.52
N LEU A 18 -13.30 -3.60 9.19
CA LEU A 18 -14.18 -4.24 10.19
C LEU A 18 -13.95 -5.74 10.31
N SER A 19 -13.34 -6.36 9.31
CA SER A 19 -13.09 -7.81 9.29
C SER A 19 -11.71 -8.11 9.85
N ASP A 20 -11.65 -8.96 10.87
CA ASP A 20 -10.38 -9.43 11.43
C ASP A 20 -9.54 -10.18 10.39
N LYS A 21 -10.22 -10.96 9.53
CA LYS A 21 -9.51 -11.68 8.46
C LYS A 21 -8.84 -10.73 7.48
N VAL A 22 -9.54 -9.68 7.06
CA VAL A 22 -8.98 -8.68 6.15
C VAL A 22 -7.83 -7.95 6.81
N LEU A 23 -7.97 -7.59 8.07
CA LEU A 23 -6.89 -6.95 8.82
C LEU A 23 -5.64 -7.85 8.88
N ASP A 24 -5.82 -9.15 9.16
CA ASP A 24 -4.72 -10.09 9.18
C ASP A 24 -4.03 -10.19 7.81
N ASP A 25 -4.80 -10.21 6.73
CA ASP A 25 -4.26 -10.28 5.38
C ASP A 25 -3.46 -9.02 5.04
N ILE A 26 -3.93 -7.84 5.45
CA ILE A 26 -3.22 -6.58 5.30
C ILE A 26 -1.88 -6.62 6.05
N LEU A 27 -1.89 -7.05 7.30
CA LEU A 27 -0.69 -7.12 8.12
C LEU A 27 0.34 -8.10 7.56
N ARG A 28 -0.10 -9.19 6.95
CA ARG A 28 0.81 -10.13 6.26
C ARG A 28 1.52 -9.49 5.08
N VAL A 29 0.81 -8.68 4.31
CA VAL A 29 1.43 -7.94 3.20
C VAL A 29 2.53 -7.02 3.73
N ILE A 30 2.24 -6.31 4.81
CA ILE A 30 3.23 -5.40 5.41
C ILE A 30 4.46 -6.18 5.89
N GLU A 31 4.28 -7.38 6.44
CA GLU A 31 5.39 -8.24 6.86
C GLU A 31 6.28 -8.70 5.70
N ILE A 32 5.71 -8.83 4.50
CA ILE A 32 6.43 -9.27 3.30
C ILE A 32 7.19 -8.11 2.64
N LEU A 33 6.71 -6.88 2.79
CA LEU A 33 7.27 -5.71 2.11
C LEU A 33 8.78 -5.52 2.31
N PRO A 34 9.38 -5.79 3.48
CA PRO A 34 10.83 -5.65 3.60
C PRO A 34 11.61 -6.53 2.63
N THR A 35 11.06 -7.69 2.28
CA THR A 35 11.70 -8.64 1.37
C THR A 35 11.34 -8.34 -0.09
N ILE A 36 10.09 -7.91 -0.35
CA ILE A 36 9.60 -7.62 -1.70
C ILE A 36 8.99 -6.21 -1.70
N PRO A 37 9.82 -5.16 -1.61
CA PRO A 37 9.30 -3.79 -1.45
C PRO A 37 8.59 -3.25 -2.69
N SER A 38 8.84 -3.85 -3.85
CA SER A 38 8.21 -3.45 -5.11
C SER A 38 6.99 -4.30 -5.45
N MET A 39 6.44 -5.02 -4.46
CA MET A 39 5.25 -5.84 -4.65
C MET A 39 4.06 -5.00 -5.11
N GLY A 40 3.24 -5.56 -5.99
CA GLY A 40 2.01 -4.91 -6.44
C GLY A 40 2.07 -4.43 -7.87
N SER A 41 0.99 -3.80 -8.30
CA SER A 41 0.80 -3.30 -9.66
C SER A 41 1.05 -1.81 -9.74
N THR A 42 1.70 -1.37 -10.83
CA THR A 42 1.86 0.06 -11.14
C THR A 42 0.64 0.65 -11.83
N ASP A 43 -0.37 -0.15 -12.12
CA ASP A 43 -1.63 0.30 -12.73
C ASP A 43 -2.51 0.98 -11.68
N VAL A 44 -2.13 2.20 -11.32
CA VAL A 44 -2.79 3.01 -10.31
C VAL A 44 -3.51 4.19 -10.96
N ALA A 45 -4.40 4.84 -10.20
CA ALA A 45 -5.09 6.04 -10.67
C ALA A 45 -4.07 7.11 -11.09
N ALA A 46 -4.36 7.80 -12.19
CA ALA A 46 -3.46 8.80 -12.76
C ALA A 46 -3.07 9.88 -11.75
N ALA A 47 -4.00 10.27 -10.87
CA ALA A 47 -3.71 11.28 -9.85
C ALA A 47 -2.62 10.84 -8.87
N LEU A 48 -2.61 9.56 -8.49
CA LEU A 48 -1.57 9.01 -7.61
C LEU A 48 -0.23 8.93 -8.33
N ALA A 49 -0.22 8.48 -9.58
CA ALA A 49 1.00 8.41 -10.37
C ALA A 49 1.58 9.80 -10.59
N TYR A 50 0.73 10.80 -10.80
CA TYR A 50 1.16 12.18 -10.95
C TYR A 50 1.78 12.74 -9.66
N GLU A 51 1.15 12.45 -8.51
CA GLU A 51 1.60 12.98 -7.23
C GLU A 51 2.91 12.34 -6.75
N TYR A 52 3.03 11.03 -6.89
CA TYR A 52 4.15 10.28 -6.30
C TYR A 52 5.17 9.77 -7.32
N GLY A 53 4.80 9.71 -8.60
CA GLY A 53 5.69 9.22 -9.65
C GLY A 53 5.62 7.71 -9.84
N GLU A 54 6.66 7.16 -10.45
CA GLU A 54 6.68 5.76 -10.89
C GLU A 54 6.73 4.73 -9.75
N GLY A 55 7.09 5.15 -8.56
CA GLY A 55 7.21 4.24 -7.42
C GLY A 55 5.89 3.82 -6.80
N VAL A 56 4.77 4.44 -7.20
CA VAL A 56 3.45 4.13 -6.63
C VAL A 56 2.95 2.79 -7.13
N ARG A 57 2.47 1.97 -6.19
CA ARG A 57 1.89 0.67 -6.49
C ARG A 57 0.64 0.42 -5.67
N LYS A 58 -0.19 -0.50 -6.14
CA LYS A 58 -1.33 -1.01 -5.38
C LYS A 58 -1.18 -2.50 -5.17
N ILE A 59 -1.52 -2.96 -3.98
CA ILE A 59 -1.50 -4.37 -3.61
C ILE A 59 -2.92 -4.76 -3.22
N PRO A 60 -3.59 -5.62 -4.00
CA PRO A 60 -4.98 -5.98 -3.70
C PRO A 60 -5.08 -6.86 -2.45
N VAL A 61 -5.91 -6.44 -1.52
CA VAL A 61 -6.36 -7.23 -0.36
C VAL A 61 -7.86 -6.97 -0.24
N ALA A 62 -8.65 -7.72 -0.98
CA ALA A 62 -10.09 -7.46 -1.10
C ALA A 62 -10.75 -7.26 0.27
N PRO A 63 -11.61 -6.26 0.44
CA PRO A 63 -12.15 -5.34 -0.57
C PRO A 63 -11.31 -4.08 -0.82
N PHE A 64 -10.07 -4.05 -0.34
CA PHE A 64 -9.20 -2.88 -0.42
C PHE A 64 -8.01 -3.10 -1.34
N ASP A 65 -7.41 -1.99 -1.76
CA ASP A 65 -6.05 -1.96 -2.28
C ASP A 65 -5.17 -1.23 -1.27
N ILE A 66 -4.01 -1.81 -0.98
CA ILE A 66 -2.97 -1.12 -0.20
C ILE A 66 -2.17 -0.29 -1.19
N VAL A 67 -2.07 1.01 -0.95
CA VAL A 67 -1.29 1.92 -1.79
C VAL A 67 0.07 2.12 -1.15
N THR A 68 1.13 1.86 -1.92
CA THR A 68 2.51 1.99 -1.47
C THR A 68 3.32 2.88 -2.40
N PHE A 69 4.41 3.40 -1.88
CA PHE A 69 5.39 4.15 -2.68
C PHE A 69 6.78 3.60 -2.40
N TYR A 70 7.42 3.03 -3.42
CA TYR A 70 8.76 2.48 -3.30
C TYR A 70 9.79 3.45 -3.88
N GLU A 71 10.77 3.79 -3.06
CA GLU A 71 11.91 4.62 -3.43
C GLU A 71 13.12 3.71 -3.61
N ASP A 72 13.43 3.39 -4.86
CA ASP A 72 14.47 2.43 -5.21
C ASP A 72 15.84 2.83 -4.66
N GLU A 73 16.21 4.10 -4.82
CA GLU A 73 17.52 4.59 -4.36
C GLU A 73 17.70 4.49 -2.85
N ALA A 74 16.62 4.68 -2.10
CA ALA A 74 16.65 4.63 -0.64
C ALA A 74 16.37 3.22 -0.11
N ASP A 75 15.96 2.31 -0.97
CA ASP A 75 15.47 0.97 -0.60
C ASP A 75 14.42 1.08 0.51
N ARG A 76 13.42 1.91 0.28
CA ARG A 76 12.37 2.24 1.24
C ARG A 76 11.02 2.15 0.59
N VAL A 77 10.07 1.49 1.26
CA VAL A 77 8.67 1.49 0.85
C VAL A 77 7.83 2.16 1.93
N THR A 78 6.99 3.10 1.51
CA THR A 78 6.05 3.79 2.41
C THR A 78 4.65 3.26 2.12
N VAL A 79 3.96 2.80 3.15
CA VAL A 79 2.56 2.38 3.04
C VAL A 79 1.71 3.63 3.22
N LEU A 80 1.09 4.09 2.12
CA LEU A 80 0.41 5.39 2.06
C LEU A 80 -1.03 5.35 2.55
N GLY A 81 -1.76 4.28 2.26
CA GLY A 81 -3.16 4.21 2.62
C GLY A 81 -3.86 2.97 2.10
N LEU A 82 -5.13 2.85 2.47
CA LEU A 82 -6.05 1.85 1.95
C LEU A 82 -7.11 2.53 1.12
N VAL A 83 -7.43 1.94 -0.02
CA VAL A 83 -8.47 2.45 -0.89
C VAL A 83 -9.44 1.32 -1.19
N HIS A 84 -10.74 1.57 -1.03
CA HIS A 84 -11.75 0.57 -1.34
C HIS A 84 -11.77 0.33 -2.86
N GLN A 85 -11.69 -0.92 -3.28
CA GLN A 85 -11.55 -1.26 -4.71
C GLN A 85 -12.67 -0.71 -5.59
N ARG A 86 -13.87 -0.55 -5.04
CA ARG A 86 -15.01 0.02 -5.78
C ARG A 86 -14.95 1.53 -5.96
N ALA A 87 -14.18 2.23 -5.13
CA ALA A 87 -14.22 3.68 -5.07
C ALA A 87 -13.12 4.36 -5.88
N ALA A 88 -12.07 3.63 -6.26
CA ALA A 88 -10.81 4.29 -6.52
C ALA A 88 -10.29 4.21 -7.94
N TRP A 89 -10.59 3.16 -8.61
CA TRP A 89 -9.94 2.87 -9.86
C TRP A 89 -10.97 2.80 -11.00
#